data_15103ee8a57c087aafed0ad02f0ebf68
#
_entry.id   15103ee8a57c087aafed0ad02f0ebf68
#
_cell.length_a   1.000
_cell.length_b   1.000
_cell.length_c   1.000
_cell.angle_alpha   90.00
_cell.angle_beta   90.00
_cell.angle_gamma   90.00
#
_symmetry.space_group_name_H-M   'P 1'
#
loop_
_entity.id
_entity.type
_entity.pdbx_description
1 polymer ?
#
loop_
_entity_poly.entity_id
_entity_poly.type
_entity_poly.pdbx_seq_one_letter_code
_entity_poly.pdbx_strand_id
1 'polypeptide(L)'
;LRDYGTAKWEGGDSECDHIQGLDNPRSSRPAGRFHGGDDKFITTPYKDVCGKCGAIRIDEQIGLEQTPDEYIANLVAVFRECKRILRDDGTLWVNIGDSYAGNNSRASNGGRAGFGTPREGIFHIGGDGIKDKDLIGIPWMLAFALRADGWYLRQDIIWAKPNPMPESVKDRCTKSHEYIFLLSKSARYYYDNEAVKEPVSDVSMKRAEYGWDCDRPSTENGSMGGEGIHTEKMGTRFVDPAGRNKRDVWTVTTKPYKCAHYATFNPDLIKPCILAGAPEGGIVFDPFVGSGTTVATAIQLGRKGIGLDLSYKYLQENAK
;
A
#
# COMPACT_ATOMS: atom_id res chain seq x y z
N LEU A 1 4.34 7.36 10.19
CA LEU A 1 4.80 8.20 9.10
C LEU A 1 6.10 8.87 9.48
N ARG A 2 6.95 9.16 8.51
CA ARG A 2 8.26 9.79 8.73
C ARG A 2 8.21 11.23 8.28
N ASP A 3 8.94 12.05 8.99
CA ASP A 3 9.32 13.38 8.53
C ASP A 3 10.32 13.24 7.38
N TYR A 4 9.90 13.58 6.17
CA TYR A 4 10.76 13.60 4.98
C TYR A 4 11.51 14.94 4.82
N GLY A 5 11.43 15.82 5.84
CA GLY A 5 12.08 17.12 5.80
C GLY A 5 11.45 18.10 4.81
N THR A 6 10.17 17.92 4.51
CA THR A 6 9.40 18.76 3.57
C THR A 6 8.75 19.97 4.24
N ALA A 7 8.76 19.99 5.58
CA ALA A 7 8.18 21.08 6.35
C ALA A 7 8.83 22.41 6.08
N LYS A 8 8.01 23.46 6.04
CA LYS A 8 8.41 24.86 5.99
C LYS A 8 8.10 25.51 7.33
N TRP A 9 8.87 26.55 7.65
CA TRP A 9 8.62 27.37 8.84
C TRP A 9 8.06 28.70 8.43
N GLU A 10 6.95 29.12 9.04
CA GLU A 10 6.32 30.40 8.79
C GLU A 10 6.39 31.28 10.04
N GLY A 11 6.75 32.56 9.84
CA GLY A 11 6.94 33.52 10.93
C GLY A 11 8.23 33.28 11.72
N GLY A 12 8.35 33.93 12.87
CA GLY A 12 9.52 33.83 13.74
C GLY A 12 10.77 34.51 13.16
N ASP A 13 11.95 34.02 13.54
CA ASP A 13 13.25 34.55 13.13
C ASP A 13 13.81 33.72 11.96
N SER A 14 14.11 34.39 10.84
CA SER A 14 14.65 33.76 9.62
C SER A 14 16.04 33.12 9.80
N GLU A 15 16.80 33.56 10.83
CA GLU A 15 18.14 33.03 11.16
C GLU A 15 18.07 31.86 12.16
N CYS A 16 16.88 31.48 12.61
CA CYS A 16 16.68 30.41 13.57
C CYS A 16 16.85 29.03 12.90
N ASP A 17 17.62 28.16 13.52
CA ASP A 17 17.81 26.78 13.06
C ASP A 17 16.59 25.86 13.27
N HIS A 18 15.60 26.32 14.03
CA HIS A 18 14.37 25.58 14.37
C HIS A 18 14.59 24.19 14.97
N ILE A 19 15.74 23.96 15.57
CA ILE A 19 16.13 22.66 16.14
C ILE A 19 16.02 22.71 17.66
N GLN A 20 15.43 21.71 18.28
CA GLN A 20 15.45 21.53 19.72
C GLN A 20 16.88 21.27 20.19
N GLY A 21 17.47 22.24 20.84
CA GLY A 21 18.74 22.04 21.53
C GLY A 21 18.54 21.12 22.75
N LEU A 22 19.50 20.26 23.06
CA LEU A 22 19.52 19.44 24.27
C LEU A 22 19.87 20.24 25.53
N ASP A 23 19.51 21.51 25.59
CA ASP A 23 19.75 22.39 26.76
C ASP A 23 18.74 22.14 27.88
N ASN A 24 18.77 20.92 28.45
CA ASN A 24 18.26 20.73 29.79
C ASN A 24 19.37 20.15 30.68
N PRO A 25 20.10 20.99 31.43
CA PRO A 25 21.18 20.54 32.32
C PRO A 25 20.72 19.66 33.49
N ARG A 26 19.40 19.37 33.58
CA ARG A 26 18.82 18.49 34.62
C ARG A 26 18.53 17.06 34.15
N SER A 27 18.67 16.73 32.89
CA SER A 27 18.52 15.35 32.44
C SER A 27 19.93 14.71 32.34
N SER A 28 20.44 14.22 33.46
CA SER A 28 21.70 13.44 33.54
C SER A 28 21.61 12.04 32.92
N ARG A 29 20.71 11.84 31.97
CA ARG A 29 20.64 10.60 31.17
C ARG A 29 20.74 10.94 29.69
N PRO A 30 21.86 10.57 29.05
CA PRO A 30 21.91 10.68 27.58
C PRO A 30 20.83 9.81 26.98
N ALA A 31 20.04 10.39 26.05
CA ALA A 31 19.12 9.63 25.22
C ALA A 31 19.89 8.47 24.56
N GLY A 32 19.33 7.27 24.65
CA GLY A 32 19.92 5.98 24.44
C GLY A 32 21.07 5.91 23.42
N ARG A 33 22.20 5.40 23.87
CA ARG A 33 23.32 4.97 23.02
C ARG A 33 22.84 3.89 22.06
N PHE A 34 22.69 4.25 20.80
CA PHE A 34 22.82 3.26 19.74
C PHE A 34 24.32 3.03 19.51
N HIS A 35 24.78 1.79 19.69
CA HIS A 35 26.16 1.38 19.40
C HIS A 35 26.40 1.46 17.88
N GLY A 36 27.12 2.48 17.46
CA GLY A 36 27.58 2.69 16.10
C GLY A 36 28.27 4.05 16.07
N GLY A 37 29.61 4.04 16.22
CA GLY A 37 30.45 5.21 16.42
C GLY A 37 30.21 6.32 15.42
N ASP A 38 29.73 7.41 15.90
CA ASP A 38 30.03 8.80 15.63
C ASP A 38 29.13 9.60 16.58
N ASP A 39 29.73 10.38 17.50
CA ASP A 39 29.05 11.25 18.47
C ASP A 39 28.41 12.45 17.79
N LYS A 40 27.44 12.21 16.91
CA LYS A 40 26.54 13.27 16.40
C LYS A 40 25.32 13.28 17.29
N PHE A 41 25.23 14.29 18.15
CA PHE A 41 24.00 14.63 18.87
C PHE A 41 22.88 14.76 17.86
N ILE A 42 21.86 13.88 17.96
CA ILE A 42 20.67 13.94 17.10
C ILE A 42 19.83 15.10 17.62
N THR A 43 19.91 16.23 16.94
CA THR A 43 19.02 17.38 17.13
C THR A 43 17.75 17.10 16.35
N THR A 44 16.57 17.19 17.00
CA THR A 44 15.28 17.02 16.35
C THR A 44 14.63 18.39 16.13
N PRO A 45 13.99 18.63 14.99
CA PRO A 45 13.23 19.86 14.81
C PRO A 45 12.03 19.92 15.77
N TYR A 46 11.57 21.13 16.11
CA TYR A 46 10.33 21.31 16.84
C TYR A 46 9.15 20.75 16.04
N LYS A 47 8.13 20.21 16.72
CA LYS A 47 7.01 19.57 16.01
C LYS A 47 6.08 20.57 15.33
N ASP A 48 5.55 21.51 16.10
CA ASP A 48 4.49 22.40 15.63
C ASP A 48 4.88 23.88 15.71
N VAL A 49 5.54 24.28 16.80
CA VAL A 49 6.00 25.65 17.01
C VAL A 49 7.45 25.63 17.48
N CYS A 50 8.26 26.47 16.90
CA CYS A 50 9.66 26.63 17.33
C CYS A 50 9.73 27.26 18.72
N GLY A 51 10.28 26.53 19.70
CA GLY A 51 10.46 27.03 21.07
C GLY A 51 11.46 28.17 21.21
N LYS A 52 12.28 28.47 20.16
CA LYS A 52 13.24 29.56 20.16
C LYS A 52 12.66 30.86 19.62
N CYS A 53 11.97 30.82 18.49
CA CYS A 53 11.50 32.02 17.76
C CYS A 53 9.99 32.07 17.54
N GLY A 54 9.25 31.05 17.94
CA GLY A 54 7.80 31.01 17.75
C GLY A 54 7.32 30.75 16.33
N ALA A 55 8.21 30.44 15.37
CA ALA A 55 7.81 30.07 14.02
C ALA A 55 6.90 28.83 14.04
N ILE A 56 5.90 28.79 13.15
CA ILE A 56 4.97 27.67 12.99
C ILE A 56 5.50 26.73 11.91
N ARG A 57 5.54 25.43 12.21
CA ARG A 57 5.91 24.40 11.25
C ARG A 57 4.69 24.00 10.43
N ILE A 58 4.80 24.16 9.12
CA ILE A 58 3.80 23.74 8.16
C ILE A 58 4.38 22.56 7.38
N ASP A 59 3.72 21.42 7.44
CA ASP A 59 4.09 20.20 6.72
C ASP A 59 2.89 19.69 5.94
N GLU A 60 2.97 19.84 4.62
CA GLU A 60 1.92 19.42 3.68
C GLU A 60 2.08 17.96 3.23
N GLN A 61 2.92 17.19 3.92
CA GLN A 61 3.13 15.78 3.62
C GLN A 61 1.85 14.99 3.82
N ILE A 62 1.39 14.31 2.78
CA ILE A 62 0.24 13.38 2.86
C ILE A 62 0.55 12.26 3.86
N GLY A 63 -0.39 12.02 4.78
CA GLY A 63 -0.31 11.04 5.84
C GLY A 63 -0.03 11.66 7.23
N LEU A 64 0.00 12.98 7.34
CA LEU A 64 0.09 13.74 8.60
C LEU A 64 -1.26 14.38 8.97
N GLU A 65 -2.31 14.10 8.21
CA GLU A 65 -3.66 14.63 8.44
C GLU A 65 -4.20 14.20 9.80
N GLN A 66 -5.10 15.03 10.33
CA GLN A 66 -5.70 14.82 11.65
C GLN A 66 -6.75 13.71 11.63
N THR A 67 -7.42 13.54 10.51
CA THR A 67 -8.52 12.58 10.34
C THR A 67 -8.29 11.65 9.12
N PRO A 68 -8.83 10.43 9.16
CA PRO A 68 -8.83 9.55 8.00
C PRO A 68 -9.51 10.17 6.78
N ASP A 69 -10.57 10.93 6.97
CA ASP A 69 -11.34 11.56 5.89
C ASP A 69 -10.52 12.62 5.15
N GLU A 70 -9.76 13.45 5.87
CA GLU A 70 -8.83 14.42 5.27
C GLU A 70 -7.73 13.69 4.46
N TYR A 71 -7.16 12.62 5.01
CA TYR A 71 -6.17 11.80 4.32
C TYR A 71 -6.73 11.22 3.01
N ILE A 72 -7.94 10.65 3.06
CA ILE A 72 -8.62 10.12 1.88
C ILE A 72 -8.91 11.22 0.86
N ALA A 73 -9.37 12.39 1.30
CA ALA A 73 -9.65 13.52 0.42
C ALA A 73 -8.39 13.99 -0.32
N ASN A 74 -7.25 14.08 0.37
CA ASN A 74 -5.96 14.43 -0.23
C ASN A 74 -5.49 13.38 -1.25
N LEU A 75 -5.62 12.10 -0.94
CA LEU A 75 -5.31 11.04 -1.90
C LEU A 75 -6.21 11.07 -3.13
N VAL A 76 -7.51 11.29 -2.95
CA VAL A 76 -8.45 11.44 -4.07
C VAL A 76 -8.07 12.62 -4.96
N ALA A 77 -7.64 13.74 -4.39
CA ALA A 77 -7.18 14.90 -5.17
C ALA A 77 -5.96 14.55 -6.04
N VAL A 78 -4.97 13.82 -5.50
CA VAL A 78 -3.82 13.33 -6.28
C VAL A 78 -4.27 12.37 -7.39
N PHE A 79 -5.11 11.40 -7.08
CA PHE A 79 -5.57 10.42 -8.08
C PHE A 79 -6.51 11.03 -9.13
N ARG A 80 -7.18 12.14 -8.82
CA ARG A 80 -7.93 12.92 -9.82
C ARG A 80 -7.00 13.51 -10.87
N GLU A 81 -5.84 14.04 -10.48
CA GLU A 81 -4.82 14.51 -11.41
C GLU A 81 -4.21 13.34 -12.20
N CYS A 82 -3.99 12.19 -11.57
CA CYS A 82 -3.60 10.98 -12.29
C CYS A 82 -4.64 10.60 -13.36
N LYS A 83 -5.94 10.67 -13.04
CA LYS A 83 -7.04 10.40 -13.99
C LYS A 83 -7.03 11.37 -15.15
N ARG A 84 -6.72 12.65 -14.91
CA ARG A 84 -6.65 13.68 -15.96
C ARG A 84 -5.59 13.36 -17.01
N ILE A 85 -4.42 12.88 -16.60
CA ILE A 85 -3.31 12.57 -17.50
C ILE A 85 -3.34 11.14 -18.05
N LEU A 86 -4.06 10.24 -17.41
CA LEU A 86 -4.18 8.85 -17.82
C LEU A 86 -4.94 8.75 -19.15
N ARG A 87 -4.49 7.86 -20.04
CA ARG A 87 -5.24 7.51 -21.26
C ARG A 87 -6.64 7.02 -20.91
N ASP A 88 -7.59 7.13 -21.84
CA ASP A 88 -8.98 6.71 -21.62
C ASP A 88 -9.11 5.19 -21.40
N ASP A 89 -8.20 4.41 -21.96
CA ASP A 89 -8.07 2.96 -21.76
C ASP A 89 -7.08 2.58 -20.64
N GLY A 90 -6.58 3.55 -19.89
CA GLY A 90 -5.57 3.32 -18.87
C GLY A 90 -6.12 2.75 -17.56
N THR A 91 -5.21 2.14 -16.79
CA THR A 91 -5.49 1.54 -15.48
C THR A 91 -4.70 2.21 -14.38
N LEU A 92 -5.25 2.21 -13.18
CA LEU A 92 -4.61 2.65 -11.95
C LEU A 92 -4.54 1.45 -10.99
N TRP A 93 -3.36 1.21 -10.43
CA TRP A 93 -3.11 0.14 -9.45
C TRP A 93 -2.65 0.77 -8.14
N VAL A 94 -3.41 0.60 -7.07
CA VAL A 94 -3.15 1.24 -5.78
C VAL A 94 -2.85 0.19 -4.73
N ASN A 95 -1.59 0.13 -4.26
CA ASN A 95 -1.23 -0.63 -3.09
C ASN A 95 -1.33 0.25 -1.85
N ILE A 96 -2.11 -0.18 -0.88
CA ILE A 96 -2.32 0.56 0.36
C ILE A 96 -2.55 -0.41 1.52
N GLY A 97 -1.89 -0.11 2.65
CA GLY A 97 -2.06 -0.81 3.91
C GLY A 97 -3.10 -0.14 4.80
N ASP A 98 -3.59 -0.89 5.76
CA ASP A 98 -4.53 -0.41 6.77
C ASP A 98 -3.85 -0.23 8.12
N SER A 99 -4.44 0.55 9.00
CA SER A 99 -3.95 0.84 10.34
C SER A 99 -5.05 0.63 11.38
N TYR A 100 -4.63 0.56 12.64
CA TYR A 100 -5.53 0.51 13.79
C TYR A 100 -5.53 1.84 14.51
N ALA A 101 -6.69 2.26 15.01
CA ALA A 101 -6.81 3.42 15.88
C ALA A 101 -6.10 3.14 17.21
N GLY A 102 -5.27 4.10 17.64
CA GLY A 102 -4.50 4.00 18.89
C GLY A 102 -4.99 4.95 19.94
N ASN A 103 -4.99 4.53 21.20
CA ASN A 103 -5.36 5.39 22.33
C ASN A 103 -4.14 6.20 22.80
N ASN A 104 -4.24 7.52 22.69
CA ASN A 104 -3.26 8.46 23.24
C ASN A 104 -3.41 8.69 24.76
N SER A 105 -4.44 8.11 25.40
CA SER A 105 -4.76 8.36 26.82
C SER A 105 -3.73 7.81 27.82
N ARG A 106 -2.72 7.04 27.37
CA ARG A 106 -1.61 6.61 28.25
C ARG A 106 -0.56 7.68 28.52
N ALA A 107 -0.62 8.82 27.84
CA ALA A 107 0.31 9.93 28.08
C ALA A 107 -0.09 10.85 29.27
N SER A 108 -1.34 10.78 29.76
CA SER A 108 -1.87 11.71 30.76
C SER A 108 -1.80 11.22 32.23
N ASN A 109 -1.50 9.96 32.47
CA ASN A 109 -1.35 9.45 33.85
C ASN A 109 0.09 9.05 34.11
N GLY A 110 0.92 9.95 34.64
CA GLY A 110 2.18 9.83 35.37
C GLY A 110 2.88 8.46 35.57
N GLY A 111 2.46 7.43 34.88
CA GLY A 111 3.04 6.11 34.87
C GLY A 111 4.20 6.08 33.88
N ARG A 112 5.39 5.68 34.38
CA ARG A 112 6.62 5.47 33.61
C ARG A 112 6.33 5.03 32.19
N ALA A 113 6.55 5.93 31.23
CA ALA A 113 6.56 5.64 29.81
C ALA A 113 7.64 4.57 29.55
N GLY A 114 7.23 3.33 29.46
CA GLY A 114 8.05 2.28 28.85
C GLY A 114 8.25 2.65 27.39
N PHE A 115 9.51 2.71 26.97
CA PHE A 115 10.03 2.86 25.62
C PHE A 115 8.98 2.78 24.49
N GLY A 116 8.41 3.91 24.12
CA GLY A 116 7.49 4.08 23.03
C GLY A 116 7.26 5.56 22.83
N THR A 117 8.07 6.21 22.00
CA THR A 117 7.71 7.50 21.40
C THR A 117 6.30 7.38 20.83
N PRO A 118 5.45 8.44 20.89
CA PRO A 118 4.20 8.47 20.14
C PRO A 118 4.53 8.08 18.71
N ARG A 119 3.95 6.99 18.23
CA ARG A 119 4.12 6.60 16.82
C ARG A 119 3.41 7.68 16.02
N GLU A 120 4.18 8.50 15.34
CA GLU A 120 3.67 9.43 14.33
C GLU A 120 2.83 8.62 13.34
N GLY A 121 1.63 9.10 12.99
CA GLY A 121 0.71 8.42 12.08
C GLY A 121 -0.43 7.63 12.72
N ILE A 122 -0.70 7.82 14.01
CA ILE A 122 -1.93 7.34 14.63
C ILE A 122 -2.95 8.47 14.56
N PHE A 123 -4.02 8.26 13.82
CA PHE A 123 -5.15 9.19 13.78
C PHE A 123 -5.69 9.40 15.20
N HIS A 124 -5.84 10.66 15.58
CA HIS A 124 -6.44 11.00 16.85
C HIS A 124 -7.94 10.70 16.81
N ILE A 125 -8.39 9.90 17.76
CA ILE A 125 -9.80 9.56 17.89
C ILE A 125 -10.51 10.73 18.57
N GLY A 126 -11.33 11.43 17.82
CA GLY A 126 -12.14 12.50 18.36
C GLY A 126 -13.10 13.04 17.32
N GLY A 127 -14.27 12.42 17.19
CA GLY A 127 -15.37 12.97 16.39
C GLY A 127 -16.01 12.02 15.39
N ASP A 128 -15.27 11.09 14.79
CA ASP A 128 -15.75 10.32 13.62
C ASP A 128 -16.29 8.93 13.96
N GLY A 129 -16.57 8.64 15.23
CA GLY A 129 -17.11 7.35 15.67
C GLY A 129 -16.08 6.22 15.73
N ILE A 130 -14.83 6.43 15.35
CA ILE A 130 -13.74 5.45 15.44
C ILE A 130 -13.29 5.31 16.89
N LYS A 131 -13.27 4.10 17.42
CA LYS A 131 -12.89 3.78 18.80
C LYS A 131 -11.45 3.27 18.88
N ASP A 132 -10.88 3.35 20.08
CA ASP A 132 -9.57 2.72 20.34
C ASP A 132 -9.59 1.24 19.91
N LYS A 133 -8.53 0.82 19.21
CA LYS A 133 -8.34 -0.50 18.60
C LYS A 133 -9.20 -0.82 17.37
N ASP A 134 -10.07 0.05 16.91
CA ASP A 134 -10.78 -0.17 15.66
C ASP A 134 -9.78 -0.29 14.50
N LEU A 135 -10.05 -1.20 13.58
CA LEU A 135 -9.43 -1.18 12.26
C LEU A 135 -10.03 -0.01 11.49
N ILE A 136 -9.21 0.91 11.01
CA ILE A 136 -9.69 2.16 10.40
C ILE A 136 -10.37 1.90 9.06
N GLY A 137 -9.87 0.95 8.26
CA GLY A 137 -10.46 0.60 6.97
C GLY A 137 -9.98 1.49 5.82
N ILE A 138 -8.83 2.13 5.95
CA ILE A 138 -8.24 3.06 4.96
C ILE A 138 -8.29 2.52 3.53
N PRO A 139 -7.93 1.25 3.24
CA PRO A 139 -7.94 0.74 1.88
C PRO A 139 -9.32 0.82 1.22
N TRP A 140 -10.34 0.40 1.94
CA TRP A 140 -11.70 0.39 1.42
C TRP A 140 -12.34 1.79 1.39
N MET A 141 -12.00 2.66 2.35
CA MET A 141 -12.40 4.08 2.31
C MET A 141 -11.88 4.72 1.03
N LEU A 142 -10.59 4.53 0.71
CA LEU A 142 -10.00 5.06 -0.52
C LEU A 142 -10.64 4.46 -1.77
N ALA A 143 -10.81 3.14 -1.82
CA ALA A 143 -11.40 2.47 -2.99
C ALA A 143 -12.82 2.97 -3.28
N PHE A 144 -13.64 3.17 -2.25
CA PHE A 144 -15.00 3.69 -2.40
C PHE A 144 -15.02 5.19 -2.74
N ALA A 145 -14.11 5.98 -2.17
CA ALA A 145 -13.98 7.40 -2.49
C ALA A 145 -13.54 7.61 -3.95
N LEU A 146 -12.56 6.84 -4.44
CA LEU A 146 -12.16 6.86 -5.85
C LEU A 146 -13.29 6.43 -6.78
N ARG A 147 -14.06 5.40 -6.40
CA ARG A 147 -15.26 4.99 -7.16
C ARG A 147 -16.29 6.11 -7.21
N ALA A 148 -16.53 6.81 -6.10
CA ALA A 148 -17.42 7.97 -6.05
C ALA A 148 -16.88 9.15 -6.89
N ASP A 149 -15.56 9.30 -7.01
CA ASP A 149 -14.89 10.29 -7.87
C ASP A 149 -14.90 9.89 -9.37
N GLY A 150 -15.61 8.81 -9.71
CA GLY A 150 -15.87 8.38 -11.09
C GLY A 150 -14.83 7.42 -11.68
N TRP A 151 -13.99 6.79 -10.86
CA TRP A 151 -13.19 5.65 -11.27
C TRP A 151 -14.06 4.39 -11.32
N TYR A 152 -13.72 3.45 -12.20
CA TYR A 152 -14.27 2.10 -12.16
C TYR A 152 -13.41 1.24 -11.23
N LEU A 153 -13.93 0.88 -10.08
CA LEU A 153 -13.28 -0.09 -9.17
C LEU A 153 -13.50 -1.49 -9.76
N ARG A 154 -12.45 -2.10 -10.29
CA ARG A 154 -12.52 -3.34 -11.06
C ARG A 154 -12.27 -4.57 -10.23
N GLN A 155 -11.28 -4.51 -9.35
CA GLN A 155 -10.88 -5.66 -8.54
C GLN A 155 -10.12 -5.21 -7.29
N ASP A 156 -10.29 -5.94 -6.22
CA ASP A 156 -9.39 -6.01 -5.08
C ASP A 156 -8.47 -7.22 -5.21
N ILE A 157 -7.21 -7.04 -4.88
CA ILE A 157 -6.19 -8.07 -4.92
C ILE A 157 -5.52 -8.09 -3.55
N ILE A 158 -5.33 -9.30 -3.02
CA ILE A 158 -4.66 -9.50 -1.74
C ILE A 158 -3.18 -9.76 -1.97
N TRP A 159 -2.33 -8.86 -1.49
CA TRP A 159 -0.92 -9.17 -1.33
C TRP A 159 -0.71 -9.93 -0.02
N ALA A 160 -0.62 -11.25 -0.08
CA ALA A 160 -0.30 -12.12 1.04
C ALA A 160 1.21 -12.12 1.30
N LYS A 161 1.60 -11.73 2.51
CA LYS A 161 3.00 -11.65 2.97
C LYS A 161 3.33 -12.89 3.78
N PRO A 162 4.11 -13.86 3.27
CA PRO A 162 4.47 -15.05 4.05
C PRO A 162 5.43 -14.74 5.21
N ASN A 163 6.09 -13.58 5.17
CA ASN A 163 7.01 -13.10 6.20
C ASN A 163 6.58 -11.70 6.74
N PRO A 164 5.38 -11.58 7.36
CA PRO A 164 4.92 -10.32 7.92
C PRO A 164 5.80 -9.90 9.12
N MET A 165 5.77 -8.60 9.44
CA MET A 165 6.39 -8.12 10.70
C MET A 165 5.67 -8.76 11.88
N PRO A 166 6.40 -9.30 12.86
CA PRO A 166 5.80 -9.83 14.08
C PRO A 166 5.06 -8.75 14.86
N GLU A 167 3.87 -9.07 15.35
CA GLU A 167 3.08 -8.20 16.21
C GLU A 167 2.95 -8.80 17.61
N SER A 168 3.08 -7.95 18.65
CA SER A 168 2.96 -8.39 20.05
C SER A 168 1.50 -8.50 20.52
N VAL A 169 0.54 -8.26 19.64
CA VAL A 169 -0.90 -8.29 19.98
C VAL A 169 -1.38 -9.72 20.25
N LYS A 170 -2.32 -9.86 21.19
CA LYS A 170 -2.85 -11.17 21.62
C LYS A 170 -4.37 -11.30 21.43
N ASP A 171 -5.02 -10.21 21.02
CA ASP A 171 -6.48 -10.10 20.88
C ASP A 171 -6.95 -10.09 19.43
N ARG A 172 -6.04 -10.28 18.48
CA ARG A 172 -6.32 -10.46 17.05
C ARG A 172 -5.19 -11.18 16.34
N CYS A 173 -5.43 -11.62 15.12
CA CYS A 173 -4.39 -12.20 14.28
C CYS A 173 -3.35 -11.16 13.86
N THR A 174 -2.11 -11.61 13.64
CA THR A 174 -1.07 -10.81 13.01
C THR A 174 -1.48 -10.44 11.59
N LYS A 175 -1.39 -9.15 11.24
CA LYS A 175 -1.72 -8.67 9.91
C LYS A 175 -0.65 -9.14 8.90
N SER A 176 -1.06 -9.98 7.95
CA SER A 176 -0.16 -10.60 6.99
C SER A 176 -0.49 -10.27 5.53
N HIS A 177 -1.35 -9.28 5.29
CA HIS A 177 -1.71 -8.87 3.94
C HIS A 177 -1.90 -7.37 3.80
N GLU A 178 -1.82 -6.90 2.56
CA GLU A 178 -2.24 -5.58 2.11
C GLU A 178 -3.13 -5.72 0.89
N TYR A 179 -3.81 -4.63 0.53
CA TYR A 179 -4.65 -4.56 -0.66
C TYR A 179 -3.92 -3.93 -1.83
N ILE A 180 -4.22 -4.42 -3.03
CA ILE A 180 -3.94 -3.74 -4.29
C ILE A 180 -5.28 -3.60 -5.00
N PHE A 181 -5.70 -2.38 -5.31
CA PHE A 181 -6.92 -2.13 -6.06
C PHE A 181 -6.58 -1.88 -7.52
N LEU A 182 -7.27 -2.59 -8.41
CA LEU A 182 -7.30 -2.28 -9.83
C LEU A 182 -8.48 -1.35 -10.10
N LEU A 183 -8.18 -0.17 -10.60
CA LEU A 183 -9.16 0.80 -11.06
C LEU A 183 -8.89 1.14 -12.55
N SER A 184 -9.92 1.57 -13.25
CA SER A 184 -9.81 2.03 -14.63
C SER A 184 -10.52 3.35 -14.83
N LYS A 185 -10.04 4.11 -15.82
CA LYS A 185 -10.65 5.40 -16.18
C LYS A 185 -12.01 5.24 -16.86
N SER A 186 -12.18 4.15 -17.60
CA SER A 186 -13.42 3.84 -18.34
C SER A 186 -13.80 2.37 -18.21
N ALA A 187 -15.02 2.01 -18.62
CA ALA A 187 -15.51 0.63 -18.57
C ALA A 187 -14.71 -0.32 -19.48
N ARG A 188 -14.18 0.22 -20.59
CA ARG A 188 -13.29 -0.50 -21.50
C ARG A 188 -11.87 0.01 -21.29
N TYR A 189 -10.95 -0.86 -20.95
CA TYR A 189 -9.56 -0.52 -20.62
C TYR A 189 -8.61 -1.60 -21.12
N TYR A 190 -7.34 -1.23 -21.24
CA TYR A 190 -6.30 -2.16 -21.62
C TYR A 190 -5.99 -3.12 -20.45
N TYR A 191 -6.01 -4.41 -20.75
CA TYR A 191 -5.59 -5.45 -19.82
C TYR A 191 -5.01 -6.63 -20.61
N ASP A 192 -3.71 -6.85 -20.49
CA ASP A 192 -3.02 -7.98 -21.12
C ASP A 192 -3.12 -9.21 -20.21
N ASN A 193 -4.15 -10.00 -20.45
CA ASN A 193 -4.38 -11.24 -19.70
C ASN A 193 -3.30 -12.31 -20.00
N GLU A 194 -2.79 -12.35 -21.24
CA GLU A 194 -1.81 -13.37 -21.64
C GLU A 194 -0.46 -13.16 -20.93
N ALA A 195 -0.02 -11.90 -20.77
CA ALA A 195 1.23 -11.56 -20.12
C ALA A 195 1.30 -11.92 -18.63
N VAL A 196 0.15 -12.18 -17.99
CA VAL A 196 0.05 -12.43 -16.54
C VAL A 196 -0.54 -13.80 -16.20
N LYS A 197 -0.77 -14.67 -17.16
CA LYS A 197 -1.26 -16.03 -16.92
C LYS A 197 -0.41 -16.78 -15.91
N GLU A 198 -1.06 -17.58 -15.08
CA GLU A 198 -0.40 -18.51 -14.17
C GLU A 198 -0.30 -19.89 -14.81
N PRO A 199 0.78 -20.65 -14.56
CA PRO A 199 0.88 -22.01 -15.04
C PRO A 199 -0.28 -22.88 -14.53
N VAL A 200 -0.77 -23.76 -15.37
CA VAL A 200 -1.76 -24.77 -14.97
C VAL A 200 -1.08 -25.85 -14.16
N SER A 201 -1.73 -26.34 -13.12
CA SER A 201 -1.18 -27.44 -12.32
C SER A 201 -1.19 -28.76 -13.12
N ASP A 202 -0.19 -29.62 -12.90
CA ASP A 202 -0.11 -30.94 -13.53
C ASP A 202 -1.38 -31.79 -13.31
N VAL A 203 -2.00 -31.65 -12.15
CA VAL A 203 -3.27 -32.33 -11.83
C VAL A 203 -4.39 -31.85 -12.74
N SER A 204 -4.46 -30.56 -13.05
CA SER A 204 -5.47 -30.01 -13.96
C SER A 204 -5.22 -30.44 -15.41
N MET A 205 -3.95 -30.49 -15.83
CA MET A 205 -3.57 -30.99 -17.15
C MET A 205 -3.95 -32.46 -17.31
N LYS A 206 -3.58 -33.31 -16.36
CA LYS A 206 -3.97 -34.72 -16.34
C LYS A 206 -5.48 -34.92 -16.37
N ARG A 207 -6.23 -34.14 -15.60
CA ARG A 207 -7.72 -34.21 -15.62
C ARG A 207 -8.29 -33.81 -16.98
N ALA A 208 -7.67 -32.91 -17.69
CA ALA A 208 -8.09 -32.54 -19.06
C ALA A 208 -7.83 -33.65 -20.07
N GLU A 209 -6.73 -34.41 -19.91
CA GLU A 209 -6.39 -35.55 -20.75
C GLU A 209 -7.35 -36.73 -20.58
N TYR A 210 -7.77 -37.02 -19.35
CA TYR A 210 -8.67 -38.15 -19.08
C TYR A 210 -10.16 -37.87 -19.37
N GLY A 211 -10.54 -36.65 -19.71
CA GLY A 211 -11.93 -36.25 -19.80
C GLY A 211 -12.66 -36.39 -18.44
N TRP A 212 -13.72 -35.67 -18.22
CA TRP A 212 -14.64 -35.96 -17.14
C TRP A 212 -15.62 -37.00 -17.66
N ASP A 213 -15.37 -38.26 -17.37
CA ASP A 213 -16.34 -39.32 -17.52
C ASP A 213 -17.46 -39.06 -16.51
N CYS A 214 -18.53 -38.44 -16.97
CA CYS A 214 -19.72 -38.17 -16.17
C CYS A 214 -20.61 -39.41 -16.02
N ASP A 215 -20.10 -40.60 -16.28
CA ASP A 215 -20.74 -41.85 -15.94
C ASP A 215 -20.62 -42.11 -14.42
N ARG A 216 -21.17 -41.21 -13.62
CA ARG A 216 -21.64 -41.63 -12.30
C ARG A 216 -22.87 -42.49 -12.51
N PRO A 217 -22.84 -43.77 -12.14
CA PRO A 217 -24.07 -44.53 -12.11
C PRO A 217 -25.03 -43.77 -11.19
N SER A 218 -26.19 -43.42 -11.69
CA SER A 218 -27.28 -42.89 -10.90
C SER A 218 -27.57 -43.94 -9.81
N THR A 219 -27.20 -43.61 -8.58
CA THR A 219 -27.67 -44.42 -7.45
C THR A 219 -29.18 -44.33 -7.46
N GLU A 220 -29.79 -45.45 -7.82
CA GLU A 220 -31.21 -45.69 -7.67
C GLU A 220 -31.55 -45.60 -6.16
N ASN A 221 -31.81 -44.40 -5.66
CA ASN A 221 -32.61 -44.18 -4.45
C ASN A 221 -32.80 -42.69 -4.21
N GLY A 222 -33.99 -42.24 -4.40
CA GLY A 222 -34.38 -40.92 -3.89
C GLY A 222 -35.28 -40.11 -4.81
N SER A 223 -36.52 -40.53 -4.84
CA SER A 223 -37.73 -39.71 -4.89
C SER A 223 -37.51 -38.20 -4.89
N MET A 224 -37.83 -37.58 -5.97
CA MET A 224 -38.69 -36.39 -6.16
C MET A 224 -38.67 -36.03 -7.63
N GLY A 225 -39.86 -36.04 -8.23
CA GLY A 225 -40.08 -35.75 -9.64
C GLY A 225 -39.62 -34.34 -10.03
N GLY A 226 -38.76 -34.31 -10.99
CA GLY A 226 -38.36 -33.13 -11.77
C GLY A 226 -37.98 -33.65 -13.16
N GLU A 227 -38.71 -33.22 -14.16
CA GLU A 227 -38.47 -33.56 -15.55
C GLU A 227 -37.00 -33.39 -15.90
N GLY A 228 -36.44 -34.43 -16.55
CA GLY A 228 -35.02 -34.49 -16.87
C GLY A 228 -34.55 -33.30 -17.68
N ILE A 229 -33.73 -32.46 -17.05
CA ILE A 229 -32.89 -31.55 -17.78
C ILE A 229 -31.88 -32.45 -18.51
N HIS A 230 -32.05 -32.59 -19.83
CA HIS A 230 -31.04 -33.15 -20.71
C HIS A 230 -29.76 -32.34 -20.48
N THR A 231 -28.83 -32.83 -19.69
CA THR A 231 -27.46 -32.31 -19.62
C THR A 231 -26.85 -32.65 -20.95
N GLU A 232 -26.92 -31.70 -21.88
CA GLU A 232 -26.01 -31.69 -23.03
C GLU A 232 -24.62 -31.97 -22.49
N LYS A 233 -23.90 -32.91 -23.10
CA LYS A 233 -22.53 -33.28 -22.74
C LYS A 233 -21.75 -31.99 -22.52
N MET A 234 -21.49 -31.66 -21.27
CA MET A 234 -20.65 -30.53 -20.93
C MET A 234 -19.28 -30.83 -21.52
N GLY A 235 -18.99 -30.18 -22.67
CA GLY A 235 -17.82 -30.41 -23.48
C GLY A 235 -16.57 -30.42 -22.60
N THR A 236 -15.60 -31.24 -22.97
CA THR A 236 -14.28 -31.28 -22.37
C THR A 236 -13.84 -29.87 -22.05
N ARG A 237 -13.65 -29.54 -20.76
CA ARG A 237 -13.14 -28.22 -20.38
C ARG A 237 -11.77 -28.08 -21.02
N PHE A 238 -11.70 -27.25 -22.03
CA PHE A 238 -10.43 -26.92 -22.67
C PHE A 238 -9.53 -26.27 -21.58
N VAL A 239 -8.45 -26.93 -21.27
CA VAL A 239 -7.40 -26.35 -20.43
C VAL A 239 -6.40 -25.70 -21.37
N ASP A 240 -6.33 -24.38 -21.31
CA ASP A 240 -5.39 -23.63 -22.13
C ASP A 240 -3.94 -23.98 -21.69
N PRO A 241 -3.13 -24.58 -22.59
CA PRO A 241 -1.75 -24.90 -22.26
C PRO A 241 -0.91 -23.65 -22.00
N ALA A 242 -1.30 -22.48 -22.48
CA ALA A 242 -0.64 -21.21 -22.18
C ALA A 242 -0.80 -20.77 -20.72
N GLY A 243 -1.72 -21.38 -19.98
CA GLY A 243 -1.95 -21.06 -18.58
C GLY A 243 -3.39 -20.74 -18.24
N ARG A 244 -3.63 -20.37 -17.00
CA ARG A 244 -4.92 -19.94 -16.49
C ARG A 244 -4.87 -18.47 -16.10
N ASN A 245 -6.02 -17.83 -16.04
CA ASN A 245 -6.14 -16.45 -15.54
C ASN A 245 -5.48 -16.32 -14.17
N LYS A 246 -4.76 -15.21 -13.98
CA LYS A 246 -4.12 -14.89 -12.72
C LYS A 246 -5.18 -14.72 -11.62
N ARG A 247 -4.93 -15.35 -10.47
CA ARG A 247 -5.80 -15.23 -9.29
C ARG A 247 -5.51 -13.93 -8.55
N ASP A 248 -6.43 -13.53 -7.70
CA ASP A 248 -6.45 -12.28 -6.94
C ASP A 248 -5.71 -12.35 -5.58
N VAL A 249 -5.18 -13.49 -5.19
CA VAL A 249 -4.33 -13.63 -4.00
C VAL A 249 -2.90 -13.89 -4.44
N TRP A 250 -2.03 -12.89 -4.21
CA TRP A 250 -0.63 -12.91 -4.62
C TRP A 250 0.28 -13.11 -3.42
N THR A 251 0.99 -14.23 -3.38
CA THR A 251 1.96 -14.52 -2.33
C THR A 251 3.32 -13.98 -2.75
N VAL A 252 3.72 -12.84 -2.18
CA VAL A 252 5.00 -12.20 -2.47
C VAL A 252 5.70 -11.83 -1.16
N THR A 253 6.94 -12.29 -0.99
CA THR A 253 7.76 -11.98 0.19
C THR A 253 8.17 -10.51 0.22
N THR A 254 8.19 -9.92 1.43
CA THR A 254 8.86 -8.64 1.63
C THR A 254 10.38 -8.86 1.57
N LYS A 255 11.08 -7.99 0.84
CA LYS A 255 12.55 -8.01 0.77
C LYS A 255 13.10 -6.79 1.49
N PRO A 256 14.14 -6.94 2.35
CA PRO A 256 14.79 -5.80 2.94
C PRO A 256 15.49 -4.96 1.86
N TYR A 257 15.33 -3.65 1.94
CA TYR A 257 16.01 -2.70 1.06
C TYR A 257 17.26 -2.17 1.75
N LYS A 258 18.40 -2.15 1.04
CA LYS A 258 19.71 -1.81 1.64
C LYS A 258 19.94 -0.31 1.85
N CYS A 259 19.12 0.55 1.24
CA CYS A 259 19.23 2.00 1.38
C CYS A 259 18.21 2.54 2.39
N ALA A 260 18.31 3.81 2.76
CA ALA A 260 17.54 4.46 3.85
C ALA A 260 16.00 4.53 3.64
N HIS A 261 15.42 3.68 2.81
CA HIS A 261 14.00 3.63 2.49
C HIS A 261 13.26 2.53 3.26
N TYR A 262 12.19 2.88 3.96
CA TYR A 262 11.53 1.97 4.90
C TYR A 262 10.25 1.30 4.39
N ALA A 263 9.68 1.78 3.31
CA ALA A 263 8.40 1.29 2.76
C ALA A 263 8.52 0.89 1.28
N THR A 264 9.58 0.14 0.95
CA THR A 264 9.75 -0.35 -0.42
C THR A 264 9.06 -1.69 -0.61
N PHE A 265 8.34 -1.83 -1.70
CA PHE A 265 7.81 -3.12 -2.10
C PHE A 265 8.77 -3.87 -3.04
N ASN A 266 8.62 -5.20 -3.04
CA ASN A 266 9.39 -6.06 -3.94
C ASN A 266 8.95 -5.81 -5.40
N PRO A 267 9.87 -5.65 -6.36
CA PRO A 267 9.54 -5.56 -7.80
C PRO A 267 8.61 -6.68 -8.29
N ASP A 268 8.71 -7.88 -7.72
CA ASP A 268 7.85 -9.01 -8.10
C ASP A 268 6.37 -8.77 -7.81
N LEU A 269 6.04 -7.84 -6.88
CA LEU A 269 4.67 -7.44 -6.59
C LEU A 269 4.05 -6.63 -7.72
N ILE A 270 4.81 -5.70 -8.30
CA ILE A 270 4.30 -4.74 -9.29
C ILE A 270 4.48 -5.22 -10.74
N LYS A 271 5.31 -6.22 -10.98
CA LYS A 271 5.47 -6.80 -12.33
C LYS A 271 4.14 -7.18 -12.98
N PRO A 272 3.24 -7.92 -12.31
CA PRO A 272 1.94 -8.25 -12.89
C PRO A 272 1.09 -7.01 -13.19
N CYS A 273 1.14 -5.97 -12.33
CA CYS A 273 0.41 -4.72 -12.56
C CYS A 273 0.89 -4.01 -13.82
N ILE A 274 2.21 -3.94 -14.02
CA ILE A 274 2.82 -3.29 -15.19
C ILE A 274 2.56 -4.10 -16.46
N LEU A 275 2.75 -5.42 -16.41
CA LEU A 275 2.54 -6.30 -17.56
C LEU A 275 1.08 -6.28 -18.02
N ALA A 276 0.13 -6.36 -17.09
CA ALA A 276 -1.29 -6.34 -17.42
C ALA A 276 -1.78 -4.94 -17.83
N GLY A 277 -1.29 -3.88 -17.17
CA GLY A 277 -1.87 -2.53 -17.29
C GLY A 277 -1.21 -1.63 -18.33
N ALA A 278 -0.02 -1.98 -18.84
CA ALA A 278 0.70 -1.16 -19.82
C ALA A 278 1.24 -2.00 -20.99
N PRO A 279 0.94 -1.63 -22.25
CA PRO A 279 1.53 -2.26 -23.41
C PRO A 279 3.05 -2.02 -23.46
N GLU A 280 3.76 -2.83 -24.24
CA GLU A 280 5.19 -2.61 -24.49
C GLU A 280 5.43 -1.19 -25.09
N GLY A 281 6.46 -0.49 -24.60
CA GLY A 281 6.72 0.90 -24.94
C GLY A 281 5.75 1.91 -24.31
N GLY A 282 4.70 1.46 -23.61
CA GLY A 282 3.76 2.30 -22.88
C GLY A 282 4.42 3.05 -21.71
N ILE A 283 3.69 4.02 -21.14
CA ILE A 283 4.17 4.84 -20.01
C ILE A 283 3.56 4.31 -18.73
N VAL A 284 4.40 4.08 -17.73
CA VAL A 284 4.03 3.79 -16.34
C VAL A 284 4.40 5.00 -15.50
N PHE A 285 3.42 5.52 -14.76
CA PHE A 285 3.57 6.70 -13.91
C PHE A 285 3.32 6.35 -12.46
N ASP A 286 4.19 6.83 -11.55
CA ASP A 286 4.06 6.66 -10.11
C ASP A 286 4.14 8.03 -9.42
N PRO A 287 3.02 8.53 -8.83
CA PRO A 287 2.99 9.81 -8.14
C PRO A 287 3.67 9.78 -6.75
N PHE A 288 4.05 8.59 -6.26
CA PHE A 288 4.70 8.36 -4.97
C PHE A 288 5.92 7.47 -5.13
N VAL A 289 6.80 7.82 -6.07
CA VAL A 289 7.83 6.92 -6.59
C VAL A 289 8.87 6.46 -5.57
N GLY A 290 9.10 7.24 -4.53
CA GLY A 290 10.01 6.90 -3.44
C GLY A 290 11.39 6.44 -3.95
N SER A 291 11.70 5.16 -3.75
CA SER A 291 12.97 4.54 -4.16
C SER A 291 13.10 4.30 -5.68
N GLY A 292 12.12 4.68 -6.49
CA GLY A 292 12.15 4.46 -7.93
C GLY A 292 11.85 3.03 -8.38
N THR A 293 11.40 2.14 -7.49
CA THR A 293 11.15 0.73 -7.80
C THR A 293 10.20 0.54 -8.98
N THR A 294 9.12 1.34 -9.04
CA THR A 294 8.15 1.29 -10.15
C THR A 294 8.79 1.65 -11.47
N VAL A 295 9.53 2.77 -11.50
CA VAL A 295 10.21 3.26 -12.71
C VAL A 295 11.25 2.25 -13.21
N ALA A 296 12.10 1.76 -12.30
CA ALA A 296 13.12 0.77 -12.65
C ALA A 296 12.50 -0.52 -13.19
N THR A 297 11.44 -1.01 -12.57
CA THR A 297 10.74 -2.23 -13.02
C THR A 297 10.06 -2.01 -14.37
N ALA A 298 9.45 -0.84 -14.60
CA ALA A 298 8.83 -0.51 -15.88
C ALA A 298 9.86 -0.52 -17.02
N ILE A 299 11.03 0.08 -16.82
CA ILE A 299 12.13 0.09 -17.80
C ILE A 299 12.63 -1.33 -18.08
N GLN A 300 12.84 -2.15 -17.05
CA GLN A 300 13.25 -3.55 -17.20
C GLN A 300 12.25 -4.38 -18.01
N LEU A 301 10.98 -4.02 -17.95
CA LEU A 301 9.90 -4.68 -18.69
C LEU A 301 9.63 -4.04 -20.07
N GLY A 302 10.50 -3.16 -20.58
CA GLY A 302 10.33 -2.54 -21.89
C GLY A 302 9.28 -1.41 -21.93
N ARG A 303 8.94 -0.83 -20.79
CA ARG A 303 8.03 0.32 -20.67
C ARG A 303 8.83 1.59 -20.34
N LYS A 304 8.21 2.75 -20.49
CA LYS A 304 8.77 4.03 -20.05
C LYS A 304 8.27 4.30 -18.63
N GLY A 305 9.18 4.67 -17.72
CA GLY A 305 8.84 4.99 -16.34
C GLY A 305 8.92 6.50 -16.09
N ILE A 306 7.92 7.04 -15.40
CA ILE A 306 7.91 8.41 -14.87
C ILE A 306 7.52 8.33 -13.40
N GLY A 307 8.25 9.04 -12.53
CA GLY A 307 7.97 9.08 -11.10
C GLY A 307 8.01 10.49 -10.55
N LEU A 308 7.20 10.77 -9.55
CA LEU A 308 7.22 12.00 -8.76
C LEU A 308 7.49 11.67 -7.29
N ASP A 309 8.16 12.56 -6.59
CA ASP A 309 8.34 12.54 -5.14
C ASP A 309 8.43 13.96 -4.61
N LEU A 310 8.01 14.17 -3.36
CA LEU A 310 8.11 15.48 -2.70
C LEU A 310 9.55 15.86 -2.37
N SER A 311 10.43 14.88 -2.14
CA SER A 311 11.82 15.10 -1.77
C SER A 311 12.77 14.94 -2.95
N TYR A 312 13.23 16.06 -3.51
CA TYR A 312 14.24 16.04 -4.58
C TYR A 312 15.55 15.38 -4.15
N LYS A 313 15.99 15.61 -2.91
CA LYS A 313 17.18 14.98 -2.34
C LYS A 313 17.05 13.45 -2.36
N TYR A 314 15.88 12.98 -2.05
CA TYR A 314 15.56 11.56 -2.02
C TYR A 314 15.59 10.92 -3.41
N LEU A 315 15.09 11.65 -4.42
CA LEU A 315 15.20 11.22 -5.82
C LEU A 315 16.65 11.14 -6.27
N GLN A 316 17.50 12.10 -5.90
CA GLN A 316 18.93 12.09 -6.26
C GLN A 316 19.70 10.93 -5.63
N GLU A 317 19.42 10.59 -4.37
CA GLU A 317 20.09 9.50 -3.66
C GLU A 317 19.69 8.10 -4.19
N ASN A 318 18.51 7.98 -4.78
CA ASN A 318 17.94 6.72 -5.27
C ASN A 318 17.90 6.58 -6.79
N ALA A 319 18.17 7.63 -7.55
CA ALA A 319 18.17 7.65 -9.02
C ALA A 319 19.45 7.03 -9.65
N LYS A 320 19.97 5.97 -9.04
CA LYS A 320 21.16 5.25 -9.55
C LYS A 320 20.80 4.08 -10.43
#